data_eb1abad6fbb1fd0df59d77641b5427e7
#
_entry.id   eb1abad6fbb1fd0df59d77641b5427e7
#
_cell.length_a   1.000
_cell.length_b   1.000
_cell.length_c   1.000
_cell.angle_alpha   90.00
_cell.angle_beta   90.00
_cell.angle_gamma   90.00
#
_symmetry.space_group_name_H-M   'P 1'
#
loop_
_entity.id
_entity.type
_entity.pdbx_description
1 polymer ?
#
loop_
_entity_poly.entity_id
_entity_poly.type
_entity_poly.pdbx_seq_one_letter_code
_entity_poly.pdbx_strand_id
1 'polypeptide(L)'
;LYTTPKWNIDLLYNTHYEQNRQTTDTYSHHTLKNNIYDICQHNDIDRKGITHYVRTGAEYKFNDNAHINLAYTGVFNPNNDNHSYSDGNITTADNRTKKEARMHNIALDYLSGFGMKAGINYTSYHSESHQQFTNKDNKNQTSEFHTTSGQTIDHWKIYVDQSHTLPREWTLNYGTSLTYASDHNTQFYHTQNGTDMSALNTNNRYNEYTYDFYVGFSKNMGEHLSFSASITGEYYKTARYHAWAAYPTTELTYVMTPAHILQLSFTSDKTYPSYWDLSESTGYISGYEEVQGNPMLKPST
;
A
#
# COMPACT_ATOMS: atom_id res chain seq x y z
N LEU A 1 -14.97 13.90 -21.32
CA LEU A 1 -14.07 15.05 -21.25
C LEU A 1 -14.81 16.30 -21.70
N TYR A 2 -14.79 17.33 -20.85
CA TYR A 2 -15.32 18.66 -21.17
C TYR A 2 -14.20 19.69 -20.98
N THR A 3 -13.90 20.47 -22.01
CA THR A 3 -12.79 21.41 -22.02
C THR A 3 -13.25 22.78 -22.50
N THR A 4 -12.90 23.81 -21.76
CA THR A 4 -13.06 25.24 -22.11
C THR A 4 -11.73 25.95 -21.81
N PRO A 5 -11.58 27.26 -22.17
CA PRO A 5 -10.37 27.98 -21.79
C PRO A 5 -10.08 28.02 -20.28
N LYS A 6 -11.10 27.90 -19.44
CA LYS A 6 -10.96 27.96 -17.97
C LYS A 6 -11.19 26.63 -17.26
N TRP A 7 -11.91 25.69 -17.87
CA TRP A 7 -12.29 24.44 -17.22
C TRP A 7 -11.84 23.23 -18.03
N ASN A 8 -11.25 22.24 -17.34
CA ASN A 8 -11.10 20.90 -17.84
C ASN A 8 -11.79 19.95 -16.84
N ILE A 9 -12.74 19.16 -17.33
CA ILE A 9 -13.46 18.17 -16.50
C ILE A 9 -13.37 16.82 -17.20
N ASP A 10 -12.98 15.81 -16.47
CA ASP A 10 -12.91 14.42 -16.95
C ASP A 10 -13.67 13.46 -16.04
N LEU A 11 -14.15 12.39 -16.65
CA LEU A 11 -14.75 11.25 -15.98
C LEU A 11 -14.28 9.99 -16.67
N LEU A 12 -13.75 9.06 -15.89
CA LEU A 12 -13.36 7.73 -16.31
C LEU A 12 -14.08 6.70 -15.42
N TYR A 13 -14.66 5.70 -16.05
CA TYR A 13 -15.16 4.51 -15.38
C TYR A 13 -14.58 3.27 -16.05
N ASN A 14 -14.10 2.35 -15.26
CA ASN A 14 -13.62 1.04 -15.71
C ASN A 14 -14.13 -0.05 -14.77
N THR A 15 -14.41 -1.22 -15.32
CA THR A 15 -14.72 -2.42 -14.55
C THR A 15 -13.83 -3.56 -15.02
N HIS A 16 -13.33 -4.32 -14.06
CA HIS A 16 -12.48 -5.47 -14.30
C HIS A 16 -13.04 -6.67 -13.56
N TYR A 17 -13.31 -7.75 -14.29
CA TYR A 17 -13.63 -9.05 -13.71
C TYR A 17 -12.42 -9.95 -13.84
N GLU A 18 -12.04 -10.58 -12.73
CA GLU A 18 -10.94 -11.53 -12.67
C GLU A 18 -11.45 -12.89 -12.17
N GLN A 19 -10.99 -13.94 -12.85
CA GLN A 19 -11.08 -15.31 -12.35
C GLN A 19 -9.73 -15.97 -12.57
N ASN A 20 -9.13 -16.46 -11.48
CA ASN A 20 -7.83 -17.13 -11.50
C ASN A 20 -7.95 -18.48 -10.77
N ARG A 21 -7.49 -19.55 -11.45
CA ARG A 21 -7.32 -20.87 -10.84
C ARG A 21 -5.86 -21.23 -10.84
N GLN A 22 -5.37 -21.65 -9.69
CA GLN A 22 -3.99 -22.06 -9.48
C GLN A 22 -3.95 -23.39 -8.75
N THR A 23 -3.15 -24.31 -9.27
CA THR A 23 -2.83 -25.57 -8.60
C THR A 23 -1.36 -25.60 -8.26
N THR A 24 -1.02 -26.00 -7.05
CA THR A 24 0.38 -26.04 -6.58
C THR A 24 0.60 -27.29 -5.74
N ASP A 25 1.65 -28.05 -6.06
CA ASP A 25 2.15 -29.14 -5.25
C ASP A 25 3.31 -28.62 -4.39
N THR A 26 3.21 -28.82 -3.07
CA THR A 26 4.22 -28.41 -2.13
C THR A 26 4.81 -29.65 -1.45
N TYR A 27 6.12 -29.73 -1.41
CA TYR A 27 6.87 -30.71 -0.63
C TYR A 27 7.75 -29.98 0.36
N SER A 28 7.61 -30.32 1.65
CA SER A 28 8.39 -29.72 2.73
C SER A 28 8.97 -30.80 3.64
N HIS A 29 10.21 -30.59 4.04
CA HIS A 29 10.95 -31.46 4.95
C HIS A 29 11.23 -30.69 6.24
N HIS A 30 10.60 -31.11 7.35
CA HIS A 30 10.71 -30.46 8.64
C HIS A 30 11.37 -31.37 9.66
N THR A 31 12.36 -30.86 10.37
CA THR A 31 12.99 -31.54 11.52
C THR A 31 12.55 -30.85 12.80
N LEU A 32 11.83 -31.58 13.65
CA LEU A 32 11.37 -31.09 14.95
C LEU A 32 11.76 -32.07 16.05
N LYS A 33 12.60 -31.67 16.99
CA LYS A 33 13.02 -32.50 18.15
C LYS A 33 13.46 -33.93 17.76
N ASN A 34 14.33 -34.08 16.78
CA ASN A 34 14.83 -35.36 16.23
C ASN A 34 13.82 -36.18 15.41
N ASN A 35 12.62 -35.69 15.19
CA ASN A 35 11.66 -36.30 14.24
C ASN A 35 11.71 -35.58 12.92
N ILE A 36 11.60 -36.32 11.84
CA ILE A 36 11.53 -35.82 10.49
C ILE A 36 10.07 -35.94 10.02
N TYR A 37 9.52 -34.87 9.45
CA TYR A 37 8.20 -34.82 8.89
C TYR A 37 8.30 -34.43 7.43
N ASP A 38 7.96 -35.33 6.55
CA ASP A 38 7.79 -35.07 5.13
C ASP A 38 6.34 -34.69 4.88
N ILE A 39 6.11 -33.44 4.48
CA ILE A 39 4.79 -32.90 4.22
C ILE A 39 4.62 -32.75 2.72
N CYS A 40 3.67 -33.49 2.17
CA CYS A 40 3.24 -33.37 0.78
C CYS A 40 1.84 -32.78 0.77
N GLN A 41 1.61 -31.76 -0.06
CA GLN A 41 0.35 -31.06 -0.12
C GLN A 41 0.03 -30.63 -1.56
N HIS A 42 -1.18 -30.94 -1.99
CA HIS A 42 -1.77 -30.47 -3.23
C HIS A 42 -2.75 -29.35 -2.90
N ASN A 43 -2.56 -28.18 -3.50
CA ASN A 43 -3.38 -27.00 -3.23
C ASN A 43 -4.07 -26.54 -4.51
N ASP A 44 -5.38 -26.45 -4.47
CA ASP A 44 -6.22 -25.84 -5.49
C ASP A 44 -6.78 -24.51 -4.98
N ILE A 45 -6.55 -23.43 -5.71
CA ILE A 45 -7.00 -22.10 -5.37
C ILE A 45 -7.85 -21.54 -6.52
N ASP A 46 -9.10 -21.17 -6.25
CA ASP A 46 -10.01 -20.48 -7.17
C ASP A 46 -10.31 -19.09 -6.60
N ARG A 47 -9.93 -18.04 -7.34
CA ARG A 47 -10.16 -16.64 -6.99
C ARG A 47 -11.06 -16.00 -8.02
N LYS A 48 -12.10 -15.31 -7.57
CA LYS A 48 -13.01 -14.55 -8.41
C LYS A 48 -13.24 -13.19 -7.81
N GLY A 49 -13.29 -12.17 -8.64
CA GLY A 49 -13.54 -10.83 -8.16
C GLY A 49 -13.98 -9.88 -9.25
N ILE A 50 -14.63 -8.82 -8.84
CA ILE A 50 -14.98 -7.70 -9.69
C ILE A 50 -14.48 -6.41 -9.05
N THR A 51 -13.86 -5.56 -9.84
CA THR A 51 -13.35 -4.26 -9.41
C THR A 51 -13.95 -3.17 -10.29
N HIS A 52 -14.50 -2.14 -9.67
CA HIS A 52 -14.96 -0.93 -10.33
C HIS A 52 -14.03 0.22 -9.99
N TYR A 53 -13.60 0.95 -11.01
CA TYR A 53 -12.77 2.14 -10.90
C TYR A 53 -13.57 3.34 -11.40
N VAL A 54 -13.63 4.37 -10.59
CA VAL A 54 -14.20 5.67 -10.95
C VAL A 54 -13.14 6.72 -10.72
N ARG A 55 -12.87 7.54 -11.73
CA ARG A 55 -12.04 8.73 -11.57
C ARG A 55 -12.77 9.92 -12.18
N THR A 56 -12.79 11.04 -11.48
CA THR A 56 -13.24 12.32 -12.00
C THR A 56 -12.28 13.41 -11.59
N GLY A 57 -12.02 14.33 -12.49
CA GLY A 57 -11.18 15.49 -12.28
C GLY A 57 -11.86 16.77 -12.73
N ALA A 58 -11.57 17.85 -12.02
CA ALA A 58 -11.99 19.20 -12.39
C ALA A 58 -10.83 20.17 -12.17
N GLU A 59 -10.31 20.75 -13.23
CA GLU A 59 -9.29 21.80 -13.20
C GLU A 59 -9.94 23.14 -13.53
N TYR A 60 -9.65 24.15 -12.73
CA TYR A 60 -10.00 25.53 -13.02
C TYR A 60 -8.74 26.38 -13.18
N LYS A 61 -8.61 27.04 -14.33
CA LYS A 61 -7.50 27.94 -14.65
C LYS A 61 -7.88 29.38 -14.33
N PHE A 62 -7.17 29.98 -13.37
CA PHE A 62 -7.27 31.40 -13.08
C PHE A 62 -6.64 32.24 -14.19
N ASN A 63 -5.47 31.78 -14.67
CA ASN A 63 -4.71 32.28 -15.80
C ASN A 63 -3.79 31.16 -16.32
N ASP A 64 -2.92 31.45 -17.28
CA ASP A 64 -2.04 30.46 -17.91
C ASP A 64 -1.04 29.79 -16.94
N ASN A 65 -0.74 30.44 -15.83
CA ASN A 65 0.27 29.98 -14.85
C ASN A 65 -0.30 29.59 -13.49
N ALA A 66 -1.61 29.77 -13.27
CA ALA A 66 -2.24 29.47 -11.99
C ALA A 66 -3.53 28.67 -12.18
N HIS A 67 -3.62 27.54 -11.50
CA HIS A 67 -4.80 26.69 -11.55
C HIS A 67 -5.03 25.94 -10.23
N ILE A 68 -6.24 25.48 -10.05
CA ILE A 68 -6.64 24.56 -8.99
C ILE A 68 -7.21 23.30 -9.64
N ASN A 69 -6.82 22.14 -9.11
CA ASN A 69 -7.27 20.84 -9.57
C ASN A 69 -7.90 20.07 -8.41
N LEU A 70 -9.12 19.59 -8.62
CA LEU A 70 -9.81 18.68 -7.71
C LEU A 70 -9.94 17.34 -8.41
N ALA A 71 -9.43 16.27 -7.82
CA ALA A 71 -9.52 14.91 -8.32
C ALA A 71 -10.17 13.98 -7.28
N TYR A 72 -11.04 13.12 -7.77
CA TYR A 72 -11.59 12.01 -6.99
C TYR A 72 -11.27 10.70 -7.69
N THR A 73 -10.83 9.69 -6.92
CA THR A 73 -10.67 8.31 -7.37
C THR A 73 -11.39 7.39 -6.39
N GLY A 74 -12.29 6.55 -6.92
CA GLY A 74 -12.97 5.50 -6.18
C GLY A 74 -12.59 4.13 -6.72
N VAL A 75 -12.28 3.18 -5.84
CA VAL A 75 -12.07 1.77 -6.17
C VAL A 75 -13.01 0.94 -5.30
N PHE A 76 -13.82 0.10 -5.93
CA PHE A 76 -14.84 -0.69 -5.26
C PHE A 76 -14.69 -2.15 -5.66
N ASN A 77 -14.48 -2.99 -4.67
CA ASN A 77 -14.43 -4.45 -4.79
C ASN A 77 -15.60 -5.04 -3.99
N PRO A 78 -16.82 -5.09 -4.53
CA PRO A 78 -18.01 -5.48 -3.78
C PRO A 78 -18.06 -6.98 -3.48
N ASN A 79 -17.31 -7.78 -4.21
CA ASN A 79 -17.32 -9.23 -4.03
C ASN A 79 -16.03 -9.83 -4.59
N ASN A 80 -15.13 -10.22 -3.69
CA ASN A 80 -13.98 -11.06 -3.97
C ASN A 80 -14.16 -12.38 -3.23
N ASP A 81 -14.25 -13.48 -3.97
CA ASP A 81 -14.39 -14.84 -3.46
C ASP A 81 -13.08 -15.59 -3.69
N ASN A 82 -12.50 -16.11 -2.62
CA ASN A 82 -11.30 -16.93 -2.66
C ASN A 82 -11.60 -18.27 -1.99
N HIS A 83 -11.51 -19.35 -2.74
CA HIS A 83 -11.64 -20.71 -2.25
C HIS A 83 -10.31 -21.43 -2.42
N SER A 84 -9.73 -21.90 -1.33
CA SER A 84 -8.51 -22.70 -1.31
C SER A 84 -8.82 -24.06 -0.68
N TYR A 85 -8.58 -25.11 -1.45
CA TYR A 85 -8.66 -26.48 -0.98
C TYR A 85 -7.25 -27.08 -0.99
N SER A 86 -6.91 -27.73 0.12
CA SER A 86 -5.58 -28.29 0.35
C SER A 86 -5.73 -29.74 0.77
N ASP A 87 -5.15 -30.67 0.02
CA ASP A 87 -5.12 -32.10 0.33
C ASP A 87 -3.69 -32.54 0.57
N GLY A 88 -3.43 -33.03 1.78
CA GLY A 88 -2.08 -33.41 2.19
C GLY A 88 -2.03 -34.70 3.02
N ASN A 89 -0.82 -35.22 3.16
CA ASN A 89 -0.57 -36.43 3.94
C ASN A 89 -0.75 -36.25 5.47
N ILE A 90 -0.83 -35.00 5.95
CA ILE A 90 -1.02 -34.67 7.37
C ILE A 90 -2.42 -34.14 7.61
N THR A 91 -2.90 -33.22 6.78
CA THR A 91 -4.18 -32.53 6.92
C THR A 91 -4.83 -32.29 5.58
N THR A 92 -6.17 -32.22 5.59
CA THR A 92 -6.96 -31.68 4.48
C THR A 92 -7.65 -30.42 4.98
N ALA A 93 -7.54 -29.31 4.24
CA ALA A 93 -8.14 -28.03 4.61
C ALA A 93 -9.00 -27.44 3.50
N ASP A 94 -10.14 -26.88 3.88
CA ASP A 94 -11.02 -26.08 3.01
C ASP A 94 -11.11 -24.68 3.62
N ASN A 95 -10.72 -23.67 2.85
CA ASN A 95 -10.69 -22.28 3.25
C ASN A 95 -11.45 -21.43 2.25
N ARG A 96 -12.53 -20.81 2.68
CA ARG A 96 -13.36 -19.91 1.87
C ARG A 96 -13.35 -18.53 2.48
N THR A 97 -12.94 -17.55 1.69
CA THR A 97 -12.87 -16.16 2.11
C THR A 97 -13.66 -15.30 1.14
N LYS A 98 -14.63 -14.55 1.66
CA LYS A 98 -15.32 -13.48 0.96
C LYS A 98 -14.83 -12.15 1.47
N LYS A 99 -14.43 -11.26 0.58
CA LYS A 99 -13.89 -9.95 0.93
C LYS A 99 -14.58 -8.85 0.12
N GLU A 100 -15.01 -7.82 0.81
CA GLU A 100 -15.42 -6.55 0.24
C GLU A 100 -14.37 -5.49 0.55
N ALA A 101 -14.12 -4.58 -0.37
CA ALA A 101 -13.24 -3.45 -0.12
C ALA A 101 -13.68 -2.21 -0.92
N ARG A 102 -13.45 -1.04 -0.34
CA ARG A 102 -13.68 0.25 -1.00
C ARG A 102 -12.59 1.22 -0.61
N MET A 103 -12.16 2.01 -1.59
CA MET A 103 -11.20 3.08 -1.40
C MET A 103 -11.74 4.35 -2.04
N HIS A 104 -11.61 5.44 -1.32
CA HIS A 104 -11.90 6.79 -1.79
C HIS A 104 -10.64 7.62 -1.65
N ASN A 105 -10.26 8.33 -2.69
CA ASN A 105 -9.17 9.28 -2.66
C ASN A 105 -9.68 10.62 -3.20
N ILE A 106 -9.45 11.70 -2.47
CA ILE A 106 -9.75 13.07 -2.86
C ILE A 106 -8.45 13.86 -2.79
N ALA A 107 -8.08 14.50 -3.89
CA ALA A 107 -6.90 15.35 -3.99
C ALA A 107 -7.30 16.75 -4.46
N LEU A 108 -6.83 17.75 -3.75
CA LEU A 108 -6.95 19.16 -4.12
C LEU A 108 -5.54 19.74 -4.25
N ASP A 109 -5.18 20.18 -5.44
CA ASP A 109 -3.89 20.75 -5.77
C ASP A 109 -4.04 22.16 -6.29
N TYR A 110 -3.20 23.06 -5.83
CA TYR A 110 -3.12 24.43 -6.29
C TYR A 110 -1.72 24.74 -6.83
N LEU A 111 -1.66 25.27 -8.03
CA LEU A 111 -0.45 25.88 -8.59
C LEU A 111 -0.64 27.40 -8.66
N SER A 112 0.27 28.14 -8.04
CA SER A 112 0.29 29.62 -8.12
C SER A 112 1.07 30.10 -9.35
N GLY A 113 0.76 31.35 -9.79
CA GLY A 113 1.48 31.98 -10.89
C GLY A 113 2.97 32.26 -10.62
N PHE A 114 3.45 32.16 -9.39
CA PHE A 114 4.87 32.31 -9.00
C PHE A 114 5.56 30.95 -8.72
N GLY A 115 4.93 29.81 -9.12
CA GLY A 115 5.53 28.49 -9.07
C GLY A 115 5.37 27.74 -7.76
N MET A 116 4.61 28.27 -6.76
CA MET A 116 4.28 27.53 -5.55
C MET A 116 3.21 26.46 -5.88
N LYS A 117 3.43 25.24 -5.39
CA LYS A 117 2.46 24.15 -5.39
C LYS A 117 2.04 23.87 -3.95
N ALA A 118 0.75 23.73 -3.71
CA ALA A 118 0.22 23.32 -2.42
C ALA A 118 -0.92 22.35 -2.65
N GLY A 119 -1.07 21.37 -1.77
CA GLY A 119 -2.14 20.40 -1.93
C GLY A 119 -2.51 19.69 -0.66
N ILE A 120 -3.70 19.09 -0.71
CA ILE A 120 -4.26 18.21 0.32
C ILE A 120 -4.74 16.95 -0.37
N ASN A 121 -4.33 15.80 0.16
CA ASN A 121 -4.78 14.50 -0.30
C ASN A 121 -5.39 13.75 0.89
N TYR A 122 -6.59 13.21 0.69
CA TYR A 122 -7.26 12.35 1.66
C TYR A 122 -7.59 11.02 1.00
N THR A 123 -7.17 9.93 1.64
CA THR A 123 -7.54 8.57 1.24
C THR A 123 -8.24 7.87 2.41
N SER A 124 -9.40 7.30 2.13
CA SER A 124 -10.10 6.40 3.04
C SER A 124 -10.20 5.02 2.40
N TYR A 125 -9.78 4.01 3.12
CA TYR A 125 -9.91 2.61 2.73
C TYR A 125 -10.70 1.86 3.79
N HIS A 126 -11.64 1.04 3.34
CA HIS A 126 -12.39 0.14 4.21
C HIS A 126 -12.49 -1.23 3.56
N SER A 127 -12.23 -2.27 4.34
CA SER A 127 -12.48 -3.65 3.91
C SER A 127 -13.08 -4.49 5.03
N GLU A 128 -13.91 -5.42 4.64
CA GLU A 128 -14.49 -6.46 5.49
C GLU A 128 -14.26 -7.81 4.84
N SER A 129 -13.93 -8.82 5.64
CA SER A 129 -13.65 -10.18 5.17
C SER A 129 -14.29 -11.19 6.11
N HIS A 130 -14.98 -12.17 5.52
CA HIS A 130 -15.54 -13.32 6.20
C HIS A 130 -14.82 -14.56 5.72
N GLN A 131 -14.19 -15.27 6.65
CA GLN A 131 -13.46 -16.51 6.37
C GLN A 131 -14.16 -17.67 7.07
N GLN A 132 -14.35 -18.75 6.35
CA GLN A 132 -14.73 -20.07 6.86
C GLN A 132 -13.57 -21.01 6.61
N PHE A 133 -13.06 -21.61 7.67
CA PHE A 133 -11.94 -22.53 7.61
C PHE A 133 -12.34 -23.85 8.26
N THR A 134 -12.13 -24.94 7.52
CA THR A 134 -12.33 -26.32 7.99
C THR A 134 -11.03 -27.08 7.78
N ASN A 135 -10.52 -27.69 8.84
CA ASN A 135 -9.34 -28.52 8.79
C ASN A 135 -9.64 -29.91 9.34
N LYS A 136 -9.15 -30.94 8.65
CA LYS A 136 -9.29 -32.33 9.05
C LYS A 136 -7.90 -32.97 9.10
N ASP A 137 -7.52 -33.50 10.27
CA ASP A 137 -6.24 -34.17 10.45
C ASP A 137 -6.30 -35.65 9.99
N ASN A 138 -5.16 -36.31 9.97
CA ASN A 138 -5.02 -37.73 9.60
C ASN A 138 -5.70 -38.70 10.59
N LYS A 139 -6.17 -38.21 11.76
CA LYS A 139 -6.98 -38.96 12.74
C LYS A 139 -8.47 -38.71 12.57
N ASN A 140 -8.89 -38.01 11.49
CA ASN A 140 -10.26 -37.57 11.22
C ASN A 140 -10.83 -36.60 12.27
N GLN A 141 -9.98 -35.92 13.05
CA GLN A 141 -10.42 -34.84 13.91
C GLN A 141 -10.64 -33.60 13.05
N THR A 142 -11.82 -33.02 13.11
CA THR A 142 -12.20 -31.84 12.36
C THR A 142 -12.20 -30.62 13.27
N SER A 143 -11.51 -29.58 12.89
CA SER A 143 -11.64 -28.24 13.46
C SER A 143 -12.25 -27.29 12.44
N GLU A 144 -13.21 -26.50 12.89
CA GLU A 144 -13.89 -25.50 12.07
C GLU A 144 -14.02 -24.22 12.85
N PHE A 145 -13.74 -23.10 12.17
CA PHE A 145 -13.99 -21.77 12.71
C PHE A 145 -14.37 -20.79 11.61
N HIS A 146 -15.05 -19.73 12.03
CA HIS A 146 -15.37 -18.59 11.20
C HIS A 146 -14.67 -17.35 11.75
N THR A 147 -14.12 -16.52 10.87
CA THR A 147 -13.61 -15.22 11.27
C THR A 147 -14.27 -14.10 10.50
N THR A 148 -14.47 -13.00 11.19
CA THR A 148 -14.81 -11.71 10.58
C THR A 148 -13.65 -10.76 10.84
N SER A 149 -13.06 -10.22 9.78
CA SER A 149 -11.96 -9.28 9.86
C SER A 149 -12.34 -7.98 9.18
N GLY A 150 -11.97 -6.87 9.79
CA GLY A 150 -12.20 -5.53 9.26
C GLY A 150 -10.94 -4.69 9.28
N GLN A 151 -10.76 -3.84 8.28
CA GLN A 151 -9.70 -2.83 8.25
C GLN A 151 -10.25 -1.51 7.75
N THR A 152 -9.92 -0.43 8.47
CA THR A 152 -10.23 0.94 8.06
C THR A 152 -8.95 1.76 8.13
N ILE A 153 -8.58 2.40 7.03
CA ILE A 153 -7.41 3.28 6.95
C ILE A 153 -7.88 4.66 6.51
N ASP A 154 -7.52 5.67 7.30
CA ASP A 154 -7.65 7.08 6.96
C ASP A 154 -6.26 7.70 6.83
N HIS A 155 -5.97 8.29 5.68
CA HIS A 155 -4.67 8.85 5.35
C HIS A 155 -4.82 10.26 4.83
N TRP A 156 -4.12 11.21 5.45
CA TRP A 156 -4.07 12.63 5.11
C TRP A 156 -2.65 13.02 4.73
N LYS A 157 -2.51 13.76 3.64
CA LYS A 157 -1.25 14.41 3.27
C LYS A 157 -1.51 15.85 2.90
N ILE A 158 -0.75 16.76 3.51
CA ILE A 158 -0.73 18.18 3.18
C ILE A 158 0.70 18.51 2.76
N TYR A 159 0.87 19.26 1.69
CA TYR A 159 2.20 19.63 1.22
C TYR A 159 2.25 21.04 0.63
N VAL A 160 3.42 21.63 0.66
CA VAL A 160 3.76 22.88 -0.02
C VAL A 160 5.16 22.75 -0.61
N ASP A 161 5.26 23.04 -1.90
CA ASP A 161 6.51 23.01 -2.67
C ASP A 161 6.72 24.33 -3.39
N GLN A 162 7.97 24.74 -3.49
CA GLN A 162 8.36 25.95 -4.20
C GLN A 162 9.62 25.71 -5.02
N SER A 163 9.66 26.33 -6.21
CA SER A 163 10.81 26.31 -7.10
C SER A 163 11.21 27.75 -7.47
N HIS A 164 12.48 28.06 -7.40
CA HIS A 164 13.04 29.35 -7.79
C HIS A 164 14.19 29.19 -8.76
N THR A 165 14.16 29.96 -9.83
CA THR A 165 15.33 30.10 -10.72
C THR A 165 16.31 31.10 -10.09
N LEU A 166 17.52 30.64 -9.82
CA LEU A 166 18.63 31.44 -9.30
C LEU A 166 19.53 31.93 -10.42
N PRO A 167 20.47 32.87 -10.13
CA PRO A 167 21.47 33.30 -11.12
C PRO A 167 22.26 32.14 -11.72
N ARG A 168 22.65 32.25 -12.97
CA ARG A 168 23.41 31.24 -13.75
C ARG A 168 22.61 29.96 -13.99
N GLU A 169 21.27 30.04 -14.11
CA GLU A 169 20.37 28.94 -14.44
C GLU A 169 20.31 27.80 -13.41
N TRP A 170 20.72 28.08 -12.17
CA TRP A 170 20.43 27.16 -11.08
C TRP A 170 18.95 27.21 -10.71
N THR A 171 18.39 26.06 -10.40
CA THR A 171 17.04 25.96 -9.83
C THR A 171 17.16 25.46 -8.41
N LEU A 172 16.57 26.21 -7.48
CA LEU A 172 16.39 25.82 -6.08
C LEU A 172 14.97 25.28 -5.91
N ASN A 173 14.85 24.05 -5.44
CA ASN A 173 13.57 23.42 -5.09
C ASN A 173 13.55 23.15 -3.59
N TYR A 174 12.46 23.47 -2.93
CA TYR A 174 12.28 23.16 -1.52
C TYR A 174 10.80 23.00 -1.20
N GLY A 175 10.52 22.24 -0.16
CA GLY A 175 9.15 21.99 0.24
C GLY A 175 9.07 21.25 1.55
N THR A 176 7.82 21.07 1.99
CA THR A 176 7.50 20.35 3.21
C THR A 176 6.20 19.60 3.05
N SER A 177 6.08 18.47 3.71
CA SER A 177 4.83 17.72 3.80
C SER A 177 4.57 17.20 5.21
N LEU A 178 3.29 17.09 5.52
CA LEU A 178 2.77 16.43 6.72
C LEU A 178 1.87 15.30 6.26
N THR A 179 2.16 14.10 6.71
CA THR A 179 1.32 12.93 6.52
C THR A 179 0.82 12.43 7.87
N TYR A 180 -0.45 12.13 7.95
CA TYR A 180 -1.08 11.45 9.08
C TYR A 180 -1.84 10.24 8.55
N ALA A 181 -1.62 9.06 9.14
CA ALA A 181 -2.41 7.88 8.86
C ALA A 181 -2.91 7.24 10.15
N SER A 182 -4.13 6.72 10.09
CA SER A 182 -4.76 5.93 11.13
C SER A 182 -5.24 4.62 10.51
N ASP A 183 -4.76 3.51 11.00
CA ASP A 183 -5.19 2.16 10.63
C ASP A 183 -5.90 1.51 11.82
N HIS A 184 -7.11 1.01 11.60
CA HIS A 184 -7.90 0.28 12.57
C HIS A 184 -8.21 -1.11 12.03
N ASN A 185 -7.64 -2.12 12.69
CA ASN A 185 -7.78 -3.54 12.35
C ASN A 185 -8.56 -4.28 13.41
N THR A 186 -9.52 -5.10 12.98
CA THR A 186 -10.29 -6.00 13.84
C THR A 186 -10.29 -7.41 13.28
N GLN A 187 -10.25 -8.41 14.15
CA GLN A 187 -10.48 -9.80 13.80
C GLN A 187 -11.23 -10.49 14.94
N PHE A 188 -12.35 -11.11 14.62
CA PHE A 188 -13.19 -11.82 15.57
C PHE A 188 -13.38 -13.27 15.11
N TYR A 189 -13.16 -14.20 16.04
CA TYR A 189 -13.34 -15.63 15.84
C TYR A 189 -14.71 -16.06 16.37
N HIS A 190 -15.45 -16.76 15.53
CA HIS A 190 -16.72 -17.40 15.87
C HIS A 190 -16.56 -18.89 15.71
N THR A 191 -16.78 -19.68 16.77
CA THR A 191 -16.64 -21.13 16.73
C THR A 191 -17.99 -21.81 16.58
N GLN A 192 -18.06 -22.86 15.75
CA GLN A 192 -19.27 -23.70 15.65
C GLN A 192 -19.25 -24.87 16.64
N ASN A 193 -18.12 -25.36 17.09
CA ASN A 193 -17.97 -26.59 17.87
C ASN A 193 -17.64 -26.36 19.36
N GLY A 194 -18.03 -25.20 19.92
CA GLY A 194 -17.99 -24.98 21.37
C GLY A 194 -16.62 -24.68 21.98
N THR A 195 -15.55 -24.59 21.18
CA THR A 195 -14.25 -24.10 21.66
C THR A 195 -14.23 -22.58 21.60
N ASP A 196 -14.04 -21.91 22.73
CA ASP A 196 -13.91 -20.47 22.80
C ASP A 196 -12.54 -20.03 22.23
N MET A 197 -12.55 -19.32 21.10
CA MET A 197 -11.37 -18.73 20.49
C MET A 197 -11.28 -17.20 20.68
N SER A 198 -12.09 -16.64 21.58
CA SER A 198 -12.14 -15.20 21.82
C SER A 198 -10.78 -14.60 22.26
N ALA A 199 -9.89 -15.42 22.82
CA ALA A 199 -8.53 -15.04 23.15
C ALA A 199 -7.67 -14.65 21.94
N LEU A 200 -8.07 -15.07 20.72
CA LEU A 200 -7.43 -14.70 19.45
C LEU A 200 -8.04 -13.46 18.82
N ASN A 201 -9.10 -12.90 19.40
CA ASN A 201 -9.72 -11.68 18.90
C ASN A 201 -8.74 -10.51 19.01
N THR A 202 -8.66 -9.71 17.94
CA THR A 202 -7.83 -8.52 17.88
C THR A 202 -8.67 -7.29 17.56
N ASN A 203 -8.28 -6.16 18.15
CA ASN A 203 -8.85 -4.86 17.87
C ASN A 203 -7.75 -3.82 18.10
N ASN A 204 -7.04 -3.49 17.04
CA ASN A 204 -5.82 -2.68 17.10
C ASN A 204 -5.98 -1.40 16.29
N ARG A 205 -5.44 -0.31 16.82
CA ARG A 205 -5.35 0.96 16.12
C ARG A 205 -3.91 1.45 16.10
N TYR A 206 -3.43 1.78 14.89
CA TYR A 206 -2.13 2.38 14.65
C TYR A 206 -2.32 3.79 14.11
N ASN A 207 -1.58 4.73 14.71
CA ASN A 207 -1.52 6.09 14.20
C ASN A 207 -0.06 6.41 13.91
N GLU A 208 0.18 7.01 12.75
CA GLU A 208 1.50 7.44 12.34
C GLU A 208 1.50 8.85 11.80
N TYR A 209 2.61 9.54 11.99
CA TYR A 209 2.86 10.90 11.54
C TYR A 209 4.22 10.93 10.84
N THR A 210 4.25 11.56 9.66
CA THR A 210 5.49 11.82 8.94
C THR A 210 5.56 13.30 8.61
N TYR A 211 6.67 13.93 8.98
CA TYR A 211 6.99 15.31 8.63
C TYR A 211 8.22 15.29 7.75
N ASP A 212 8.08 15.76 6.53
CA ASP A 212 9.17 15.88 5.58
C ASP A 212 9.46 17.35 5.30
N PHE A 213 10.72 17.66 5.13
CA PHE A 213 11.18 18.85 4.48
C PHE A 213 12.33 18.51 3.55
N TYR A 214 12.37 19.13 2.41
CA TYR A 214 13.47 18.90 1.48
C TYR A 214 13.98 20.21 0.89
N VAL A 215 15.25 20.17 0.49
CA VAL A 215 15.88 21.20 -0.31
C VAL A 215 16.74 20.54 -1.37
N GLY A 216 16.68 21.06 -2.57
CA GLY A 216 17.44 20.54 -3.71
C GLY A 216 17.84 21.62 -4.68
N PHE A 217 18.89 21.35 -5.42
CA PHE A 217 19.42 22.21 -6.49
C PHE A 217 19.51 21.39 -7.78
N SER A 218 19.15 22.02 -8.88
CA SER A 218 19.36 21.45 -10.19
C SER A 218 19.90 22.47 -11.17
N LYS A 219 20.62 21.99 -12.18
CA LYS A 219 21.15 22.83 -13.24
C LYS A 219 21.34 22.02 -14.52
N ASN A 220 20.96 22.63 -15.64
CA ASN A 220 21.35 22.18 -16.96
C ASN A 220 22.58 22.97 -17.41
N MET A 221 23.66 22.29 -17.75
CA MET A 221 24.90 22.85 -18.22
C MET A 221 25.04 22.63 -19.73
N GLY A 222 24.41 23.53 -20.49
CA GLY A 222 24.23 23.41 -21.93
C GLY A 222 23.24 22.28 -22.29
N GLU A 223 23.40 21.73 -23.50
CA GLU A 223 22.52 20.65 -24.01
C GLU A 223 22.96 19.24 -23.58
N HIS A 224 24.14 19.12 -22.97
CA HIS A 224 24.78 17.83 -22.75
C HIS A 224 24.82 17.37 -21.32
N LEU A 225 24.76 18.26 -20.35
CA LEU A 225 24.93 17.88 -18.94
C LEU A 225 23.80 18.42 -18.08
N SER A 226 23.11 17.53 -17.35
CA SER A 226 22.11 17.84 -16.34
C SER A 226 22.56 17.29 -14.99
N PHE A 227 22.45 18.11 -13.97
CA PHE A 227 22.76 17.74 -12.59
C PHE A 227 21.62 18.12 -11.66
N SER A 228 21.27 17.22 -10.74
CA SER A 228 20.38 17.48 -9.62
C SER A 228 20.89 16.83 -8.35
N ALA A 229 20.72 17.52 -7.23
CA ALA A 229 20.99 16.98 -5.90
C ALA A 229 19.97 17.52 -4.92
N SER A 230 19.46 16.67 -4.04
CA SER A 230 18.57 17.06 -2.97
C SER A 230 18.81 16.25 -1.70
N ILE A 231 18.33 16.79 -0.58
CA ILE A 231 18.28 16.09 0.68
C ILE A 231 16.89 16.28 1.27
N THR A 232 16.29 15.17 1.70
CA THR A 232 15.02 15.14 2.45
C THR A 232 15.32 14.81 3.90
N GLY A 233 14.88 15.64 4.82
CA GLY A 233 14.85 15.34 6.25
C GLY A 233 13.45 14.87 6.62
N GLU A 234 13.34 13.74 7.29
CA GLU A 234 12.08 13.13 7.70
C GLU A 234 12.06 12.94 9.22
N TYR A 235 10.94 13.31 9.85
CA TYR A 235 10.59 12.87 11.19
C TYR A 235 9.40 11.94 11.12
N TYR A 236 9.61 10.67 11.46
CA TYR A 236 8.57 9.65 11.52
C TYR A 236 8.24 9.30 12.96
N LYS A 237 6.94 9.19 13.28
CA LYS A 237 6.45 8.90 14.63
C LYS A 237 5.23 7.98 14.59
N THR A 238 5.30 6.92 15.41
CA THR A 238 4.18 6.07 15.82
C THR A 238 4.03 6.07 17.33
N ALA A 239 3.09 5.31 17.88
CA ALA A 239 2.96 5.13 19.33
C ALA A 239 4.19 4.46 19.99
N ARG A 240 4.93 3.64 19.21
CA ARG A 240 6.02 2.78 19.72
C ARG A 240 7.40 3.16 19.20
N TYR A 241 7.47 4.04 18.19
CA TYR A 241 8.74 4.38 17.53
C TYR A 241 8.73 5.80 17.02
N HIS A 242 9.85 6.48 17.12
CA HIS A 242 10.09 7.77 16.48
C HIS A 242 11.55 7.90 16.10
N ALA A 243 11.81 8.51 14.95
CA ALA A 243 13.17 8.76 14.48
C ALA A 243 13.22 9.92 13.48
N TRP A 244 14.37 10.57 13.44
CA TRP A 244 14.80 11.44 12.35
C TRP A 244 15.63 10.64 11.37
N ALA A 245 15.48 10.91 10.08
CA ALA A 245 16.30 10.36 9.03
C ALA A 245 16.58 11.43 7.96
N ALA A 246 17.63 11.21 7.16
CA ALA A 246 17.99 12.08 6.05
C ALA A 246 18.23 11.23 4.80
N TYR A 247 17.60 11.60 3.70
CA TYR A 247 17.64 10.87 2.43
C TYR A 247 18.24 11.75 1.35
N PRO A 248 19.55 11.65 1.09
CA PRO A 248 20.19 12.31 -0.05
C PRO A 248 19.82 11.62 -1.35
N THR A 249 19.61 12.41 -2.38
CA THR A 249 19.46 11.96 -3.77
C THR A 249 20.37 12.80 -4.68
N THR A 250 20.95 12.17 -5.68
CA THR A 250 21.78 12.86 -6.67
C THR A 250 21.60 12.18 -8.02
N GLU A 251 21.48 12.98 -9.06
CA GLU A 251 21.41 12.51 -10.43
C GLU A 251 22.32 13.37 -11.32
N LEU A 252 23.09 12.70 -12.16
CA LEU A 252 23.92 13.29 -13.20
C LEU A 252 23.61 12.61 -14.52
N THR A 253 23.18 13.37 -15.50
CA THR A 253 22.92 12.88 -16.86
C THR A 253 23.86 13.59 -17.84
N TYR A 254 24.61 12.81 -18.60
CA TYR A 254 25.51 13.31 -19.65
C TYR A 254 25.13 12.73 -21.01
N VAL A 255 24.73 13.59 -21.92
CA VAL A 255 24.41 13.26 -23.32
C VAL A 255 25.68 13.39 -24.15
N MET A 256 26.36 12.28 -24.37
CA MET A 256 27.59 12.24 -25.17
C MET A 256 27.28 12.47 -26.65
N THR A 257 26.26 11.80 -27.15
CA THR A 257 25.71 11.95 -28.50
C THR A 257 24.19 11.66 -28.42
N PRO A 258 23.38 11.98 -29.44
CA PRO A 258 21.96 11.61 -29.45
C PRO A 258 21.68 10.11 -29.26
N ALA A 259 22.67 9.25 -29.53
CA ALA A 259 22.58 7.80 -29.37
C ALA A 259 23.23 7.27 -28.09
N HIS A 260 23.96 8.09 -27.33
CA HIS A 260 24.70 7.65 -26.13
C HIS A 260 24.47 8.61 -24.97
N ILE A 261 23.79 8.12 -23.95
CA ILE A 261 23.48 8.84 -22.70
C ILE A 261 24.10 8.08 -21.54
N LEU A 262 24.91 8.78 -20.74
CA LEU A 262 25.40 8.25 -19.45
C LEU A 262 24.58 8.87 -18.32
N GLN A 263 24.01 8.02 -17.47
CA GLN A 263 23.26 8.43 -16.29
C GLN A 263 23.87 7.81 -15.05
N LEU A 264 24.15 8.64 -14.05
CA LEU A 264 24.59 8.22 -12.73
C LEU A 264 23.57 8.74 -11.72
N SER A 265 22.99 7.83 -10.93
CA SER A 265 22.02 8.19 -9.90
C SER A 265 22.36 7.53 -8.56
N PHE A 266 22.14 8.27 -7.50
CA PHE A 266 22.17 7.78 -6.13
C PHE A 266 20.86 8.19 -5.45
N THR A 267 20.14 7.25 -4.90
CA THR A 267 18.88 7.48 -4.17
C THR A 267 18.95 6.73 -2.85
N SER A 268 18.65 7.44 -1.77
CA SER A 268 18.43 6.87 -0.45
C SER A 268 16.94 6.97 -0.14
N ASP A 269 16.36 5.90 0.36
CA ASP A 269 14.93 5.82 0.69
C ASP A 269 14.71 4.91 1.90
N LYS A 270 13.51 4.89 2.42
CA LYS A 270 13.08 4.12 3.57
C LYS A 270 11.85 3.30 3.23
N THR A 271 11.87 2.03 3.62
CA THR A 271 10.73 1.14 3.48
C THR A 271 10.02 1.00 4.82
N TYR A 272 8.72 1.31 4.83
CA TYR A 272 7.88 1.14 6.00
C TYR A 272 7.26 -0.26 6.00
N PRO A 273 7.09 -0.89 7.18
CA PRO A 273 6.30 -2.11 7.29
C PRO A 273 4.86 -1.86 6.80
N SER A 274 4.27 -2.82 6.13
CA SER A 274 2.85 -2.72 5.79
C SER A 274 1.98 -2.81 7.04
N TYR A 275 0.75 -2.27 7.00
CA TYR A 275 -0.19 -2.39 8.12
C TYR A 275 -0.55 -3.85 8.42
N TRP A 276 -0.50 -4.71 7.41
CA TRP A 276 -0.64 -6.16 7.60
C TRP A 276 0.50 -6.74 8.41
N ASP A 277 1.74 -6.36 8.12
CA ASP A 277 2.92 -6.85 8.85
C ASP A 277 2.93 -6.37 10.31
N LEU A 278 2.30 -5.24 10.59
CA LEU A 278 2.15 -4.67 11.94
C LEU A 278 0.92 -5.20 12.68
N SER A 279 -0.03 -5.83 12.00
CA SER A 279 -1.26 -6.34 12.60
C SER A 279 -0.98 -7.56 13.48
N GLU A 280 -1.58 -7.61 14.67
CA GLU A 280 -1.54 -8.79 15.53
C GLU A 280 -2.53 -9.87 15.11
N SER A 281 -3.28 -9.63 14.02
CA SER A 281 -4.24 -10.59 13.46
C SER A 281 -3.53 -11.83 12.90
N THR A 282 -4.14 -12.99 13.11
CA THR A 282 -3.61 -14.27 12.63
C THR A 282 -4.31 -14.66 11.33
N GLY A 283 -3.55 -14.95 10.29
CA GLY A 283 -4.03 -15.53 9.04
C GLY A 283 -3.70 -17.02 8.97
N TYR A 284 -4.68 -17.85 8.66
CA TYR A 284 -4.48 -19.29 8.44
C TYR A 284 -4.29 -19.55 6.94
N ILE A 285 -3.14 -20.17 6.60
CA ILE A 285 -2.79 -20.54 5.23
C ILE A 285 -3.18 -21.98 4.95
N SER A 286 -2.86 -22.87 5.89
CA SER A 286 -3.16 -24.30 5.83
C SER A 286 -3.50 -24.85 7.22
N GLY A 287 -3.78 -26.13 7.33
CA GLY A 287 -4.10 -26.77 8.61
C GLY A 287 -2.93 -26.82 9.62
N TYR A 288 -1.74 -26.46 9.23
CA TYR A 288 -0.53 -26.46 10.07
C TYR A 288 0.32 -25.21 9.91
N GLU A 289 -0.13 -24.22 9.13
CA GLU A 289 0.58 -22.98 8.85
C GLU A 289 -0.28 -21.76 9.13
N GLU A 290 0.21 -20.90 10.01
CA GLU A 290 -0.38 -19.62 10.33
C GLU A 290 0.63 -18.49 10.17
N VAL A 291 0.15 -17.30 9.83
CA VAL A 291 0.94 -16.07 9.72
C VAL A 291 0.38 -15.04 10.66
N GLN A 292 1.23 -14.45 11.48
CA GLN A 292 0.90 -13.35 12.36
C GLN A 292 1.85 -12.18 12.13
N GLY A 293 1.31 -10.98 12.06
CA GLY A 293 2.12 -9.78 11.95
C GLY A 293 2.88 -9.46 13.24
N ASN A 294 3.90 -8.63 13.13
CA ASN A 294 4.73 -8.19 14.25
C ASN A 294 4.65 -6.68 14.45
N PRO A 295 3.94 -6.19 15.49
CA PRO A 295 3.78 -4.75 15.74
C PRO A 295 5.08 -4.05 16.19
N MET A 296 6.17 -4.79 16.40
CA MET A 296 7.48 -4.25 16.77
C MET A 296 8.40 -3.98 15.57
N LEU A 297 7.94 -4.24 14.35
CA LEU A 297 8.70 -3.95 13.14
C LEU A 297 8.99 -2.45 13.04
N LYS A 298 10.20 -2.17 12.57
CA LYS A 298 10.69 -0.80 12.33
C LYS A 298 10.89 -0.60 10.84
N PRO A 299 10.79 0.64 10.36
CA PRO A 299 11.20 0.94 9.00
C PRO A 299 12.68 0.55 8.76
N SER A 300 12.97 0.11 7.54
CA SER A 300 14.33 -0.21 7.07
C SER A 300 14.79 0.84 6.04
N THR A 301 16.08 1.11 6.00
CA THR A 301 16.75 1.99 5.02
C THR A 301 17.66 1.19 4.13
#